data_1d7e715eb58751c3808d55cc6618b79e
#
_entry.id   1d7e715eb58751c3808d55cc6618b79e
#
_cell.length_a   1.000
_cell.length_b   1.000
_cell.length_c   1.000
_cell.angle_alpha   90.00
_cell.angle_beta   90.00
_cell.angle_gamma   90.00
#
_symmetry.space_group_name_H-M   'P 1'
#
loop_
_entity.id
_entity.type
_entity.pdbx_description
1 polymer ?
#
loop_
_entity_poly.entity_id
_entity_poly.type
_entity_poly.pdbx_seq_one_letter_code
_entity_poly.pdbx_strand_id
1 'polypeptide(L)'
;MNKIIFLDFDGVLNTEHYQDLLQYQGKPWQDEYGAFFDPKAVKQLKRIIDATDADIVVESSWKYLGLDAMKELWEVRNLPGTIIDITPSLLGKNKGVEIASWLSKYAKQDIRYVIIDDEYVILDSQLPHFILTNPYEGITEEQANRAISMLNE
;
A
#
# COMPACT_ATOMS: atom_id res chain seq x y z
N MET A 1 17.07 0.60 -2.08
CA MET A 1 15.83 1.08 -2.70
C MET A 1 15.61 0.45 -4.08
N ASN A 2 15.76 -0.84 -4.20
CA ASN A 2 15.56 -1.51 -5.48
C ASN A 2 14.28 -2.37 -5.55
N LYS A 3 13.56 -2.51 -4.44
CA LYS A 3 12.26 -3.20 -4.36
C LYS A 3 11.28 -2.27 -3.68
N ILE A 4 10.17 -1.96 -4.36
CA ILE A 4 9.19 -0.97 -3.92
C ILE A 4 7.79 -1.58 -3.92
N ILE A 5 7.05 -1.31 -2.84
CA ILE A 5 5.61 -1.54 -2.76
C ILE A 5 4.92 -0.19 -2.88
N PHE A 6 4.19 0.02 -3.98
CA PHE A 6 3.27 1.16 -4.08
C PHE A 6 1.97 0.73 -3.40
N LEU A 7 1.69 1.34 -2.25
CA LEU A 7 0.71 0.83 -1.32
C LEU A 7 -0.48 1.79 -1.17
N ASP A 8 -1.67 1.28 -1.45
CA ASP A 8 -2.92 1.92 -1.05
C ASP A 8 -3.32 1.45 0.35
N PHE A 9 -4.17 2.22 1.02
CA PHE A 9 -4.66 1.90 2.36
C PHE A 9 -6.10 1.42 2.35
N ASP A 10 -7.02 2.23 1.78
CA ASP A 10 -8.44 1.89 1.76
C ASP A 10 -8.69 0.65 0.91
N GLY A 11 -9.31 -0.36 1.50
CA GLY A 11 -9.59 -1.61 0.82
C GLY A 11 -8.37 -2.52 0.65
N VAL A 12 -7.20 -2.13 1.18
CA VAL A 12 -5.94 -2.90 1.14
C VAL A 12 -5.50 -3.26 2.55
N LEU A 13 -5.34 -2.28 3.42
CA LEU A 13 -4.98 -2.46 4.83
C LEU A 13 -6.16 -2.25 5.75
N ASN A 14 -6.97 -1.20 5.54
CA ASN A 14 -8.25 -1.10 6.23
C ASN A 14 -9.29 -1.81 5.36
N THR A 15 -10.08 -2.67 5.99
CA THR A 15 -11.03 -3.52 5.31
C THR A 15 -12.44 -3.24 5.78
N GLU A 16 -13.42 -3.44 4.91
CA GLU A 16 -14.83 -3.33 5.29
C GLU A 16 -15.16 -4.34 6.40
N HIS A 17 -14.60 -5.54 6.29
CA HIS A 17 -14.80 -6.58 7.31
C HIS A 17 -14.35 -6.12 8.71
N TYR A 18 -13.15 -5.56 8.83
CA TYR A 18 -12.62 -5.14 10.11
C TYR A 18 -13.37 -3.93 10.66
N GLN A 19 -13.75 -2.99 9.79
CA GLN A 19 -14.56 -1.84 10.18
C GLN A 19 -15.93 -2.28 10.73
N ASP A 20 -16.59 -3.21 10.05
CA ASP A 20 -17.85 -3.78 10.51
C ASP A 20 -17.70 -4.49 11.86
N LEU A 21 -16.61 -5.25 12.02
CA LEU A 21 -16.32 -5.96 13.27
C LEU A 21 -16.14 -5.00 14.45
N LEU A 22 -15.35 -3.94 14.26
CA LEU A 22 -15.12 -2.95 15.31
C LEU A 22 -16.42 -2.25 15.70
N GLN A 23 -17.23 -1.85 14.74
CA GLN A 23 -18.52 -1.21 14.99
C GLN A 23 -19.49 -2.15 15.69
N TYR A 24 -19.55 -3.41 15.26
CA TYR A 24 -20.37 -4.43 15.92
C TYR A 24 -19.98 -4.63 17.39
N GLN A 25 -18.68 -4.57 17.68
CA GLN A 25 -18.15 -4.71 19.04
C GLN A 25 -18.23 -3.42 19.86
N GLY A 26 -18.72 -2.33 19.28
CA GLY A 26 -18.77 -1.03 19.95
C GLY A 26 -17.40 -0.44 20.24
N LYS A 27 -16.38 -0.81 19.46
CA LYS A 27 -15.01 -0.32 19.62
C LYS A 27 -14.75 0.86 18.70
N PRO A 28 -13.78 1.74 19.07
CA PRO A 28 -13.31 2.76 18.13
C PRO A 28 -12.82 2.13 16.83
N TRP A 29 -13.15 2.76 15.68
CA TRP A 29 -12.80 2.25 14.38
C TRP A 29 -11.82 3.15 13.62
N GLN A 30 -11.47 4.31 14.21
CA GLN A 30 -10.50 5.25 13.64
C GLN A 30 -9.76 5.99 14.74
N ASP A 31 -8.62 6.54 14.38
CA ASP A 31 -7.86 7.49 15.19
C ASP A 31 -7.70 8.81 14.41
N GLU A 32 -6.80 9.68 14.87
CA GLU A 32 -6.55 10.98 14.22
C GLU A 32 -6.04 10.87 12.78
N TYR A 33 -5.49 9.72 12.39
CA TYR A 33 -5.00 9.49 11.02
C TYR A 33 -6.07 8.91 10.09
N GLY A 34 -7.07 8.24 10.63
CA GLY A 34 -8.13 7.61 9.86
C GLY A 34 -8.48 6.22 10.36
N ALA A 35 -9.15 5.44 9.52
CA ALA A 35 -9.61 4.09 9.86
C ALA A 35 -8.46 3.19 10.31
N PHE A 36 -8.73 2.35 11.33
CA PHE A 36 -7.75 1.35 11.77
C PHE A 36 -7.56 0.27 10.72
N PHE A 37 -6.32 -0.20 10.61
CA PHE A 37 -5.96 -1.26 9.68
C PHE A 37 -6.34 -2.63 10.22
N ASP A 38 -6.76 -3.53 9.32
CA ASP A 38 -7.08 -4.90 9.64
C ASP A 38 -5.81 -5.66 10.00
N PRO A 39 -5.71 -6.24 11.22
CA PRO A 39 -4.51 -7.00 11.60
C PRO A 39 -4.17 -8.14 10.65
N LYS A 40 -5.17 -8.75 10.00
CA LYS A 40 -4.93 -9.82 9.02
C LYS A 40 -4.24 -9.28 7.77
N ALA A 41 -4.65 -8.10 7.28
CA ALA A 41 -4.02 -7.46 6.13
C ALA A 41 -2.61 -6.98 6.47
N VAL A 42 -2.43 -6.40 7.65
CA VAL A 42 -1.12 -5.96 8.13
C VAL A 42 -0.15 -7.14 8.25
N LYS A 43 -0.63 -8.30 8.71
CA LYS A 43 0.16 -9.52 8.78
C LYS A 43 0.68 -9.92 7.39
N GLN A 44 -0.15 -9.81 6.36
CA GLN A 44 0.26 -10.15 5.01
C GLN A 44 1.28 -9.14 4.47
N LEU A 45 1.10 -7.86 4.75
CA LEU A 45 2.11 -6.86 4.41
C LEU A 45 3.44 -7.17 5.09
N LYS A 46 3.43 -7.55 6.37
CA LYS A 46 4.64 -7.94 7.09
C LYS A 46 5.34 -9.12 6.41
N ARG A 47 4.59 -10.13 5.95
CA ARG A 47 5.17 -11.27 5.23
C ARG A 47 5.90 -10.82 3.96
N ILE A 48 5.30 -9.89 3.21
CA ILE A 48 5.94 -9.35 2.01
C ILE A 48 7.25 -8.66 2.38
N ILE A 49 7.22 -7.78 3.38
CA ILE A 49 8.41 -7.04 3.83
C ILE A 49 9.51 -8.00 4.30
N ASP A 50 9.15 -8.96 5.16
CA ASP A 50 10.12 -9.91 5.71
C ASP A 50 10.80 -10.77 4.63
N ALA A 51 10.06 -11.11 3.56
CA ALA A 51 10.56 -11.95 2.47
C ALA A 51 11.35 -11.20 1.40
N THR A 52 11.17 -9.88 1.28
CA THR A 52 11.69 -9.10 0.15
C THR A 52 12.59 -7.94 0.56
N ASP A 53 12.46 -7.48 1.80
CA ASP A 53 13.09 -6.23 2.28
C ASP A 53 12.71 -5.00 1.45
N ALA A 54 11.51 -5.00 0.88
CA ALA A 54 11.02 -3.91 0.06
C ALA A 54 10.70 -2.67 0.89
N ASP A 55 10.89 -1.51 0.29
CA ASP A 55 10.47 -0.23 0.85
C ASP A 55 9.06 0.13 0.37
N ILE A 56 8.39 0.99 1.11
CA ILE A 56 7.01 1.39 0.84
C ILE A 56 6.98 2.82 0.31
N VAL A 57 6.27 3.01 -0.80
CA VAL A 57 5.87 4.32 -1.32
C VAL A 57 4.35 4.38 -1.24
N VAL A 58 3.84 5.35 -0.51
CA VAL A 58 2.38 5.50 -0.32
C VAL A 58 1.77 6.11 -1.57
N GLU A 59 0.78 5.42 -2.14
CA GLU A 59 0.01 5.93 -3.28
C GLU A 59 -1.49 6.07 -2.94
N SER A 60 -1.83 5.97 -1.67
CA SER A 60 -3.18 6.16 -1.12
C SER A 60 -3.57 7.64 -1.15
N SER A 61 -4.88 7.90 -1.19
CA SER A 61 -5.40 9.26 -1.02
C SER A 61 -4.99 9.88 0.33
N TRP A 62 -4.65 9.08 1.33
CA TRP A 62 -4.17 9.58 2.62
C TRP A 62 -2.85 10.35 2.51
N LYS A 63 -2.12 10.21 1.41
CA LYS A 63 -0.86 10.92 1.17
C LYS A 63 -1.01 12.45 1.17
N TYR A 64 -2.24 12.96 1.05
CA TYR A 64 -2.49 14.40 1.13
C TYR A 64 -2.06 15.00 2.47
N LEU A 65 -1.97 14.19 3.52
CA LEU A 65 -1.46 14.61 4.82
C LEU A 65 0.05 14.88 4.82
N GLY A 66 0.76 14.43 3.79
CA GLY A 66 2.19 14.62 3.63
C GLY A 66 3.02 13.41 4.09
N LEU A 67 4.27 13.38 3.63
CA LEU A 67 5.19 12.28 3.94
C LEU A 67 5.45 12.13 5.43
N ASP A 68 5.65 13.24 6.14
CA ASP A 68 5.93 13.19 7.58
C ASP A 68 4.76 12.59 8.36
N ALA A 69 3.53 12.92 7.98
CA ALA A 69 2.33 12.35 8.60
C ALA A 69 2.24 10.85 8.32
N MET A 70 2.59 10.40 7.11
CA MET A 70 2.58 8.98 6.78
C MET A 70 3.62 8.21 7.60
N LYS A 71 4.82 8.76 7.76
CA LYS A 71 5.86 8.16 8.60
C LYS A 71 5.44 8.10 10.07
N GLU A 72 4.81 9.16 10.57
CA GLU A 72 4.31 9.21 11.95
C GLU A 72 3.22 8.16 12.19
N LEU A 73 2.27 8.06 11.28
CA LEU A 73 1.21 7.03 11.33
C LEU A 73 1.83 5.64 11.44
N TRP A 74 2.83 5.37 10.60
CA TRP A 74 3.51 4.08 10.57
C TRP A 74 4.18 3.75 11.89
N GLU A 75 4.86 4.73 12.48
CA GLU A 75 5.52 4.58 13.77
C GLU A 75 4.52 4.42 14.91
N VAL A 76 3.52 5.29 15.00
CA VAL A 76 2.51 5.27 16.06
C VAL A 76 1.74 3.94 16.07
N ARG A 77 1.40 3.42 14.90
CA ARG A 77 0.69 2.15 14.77
C ARG A 77 1.60 0.92 14.77
N ASN A 78 2.92 1.12 14.88
CA ASN A 78 3.93 0.04 14.87
C ASN A 78 3.77 -0.90 13.66
N LEU A 79 3.72 -0.32 12.47
CA LEU A 79 3.48 -1.06 11.23
C LEU A 79 4.79 -1.58 10.60
N PRO A 80 4.72 -2.66 9.81
CA PRO A 80 5.92 -3.25 9.22
C PRO A 80 6.49 -2.43 8.07
N GLY A 81 7.81 -2.52 7.88
CA GLY A 81 8.50 -1.89 6.77
C GLY A 81 8.78 -0.42 6.99
N THR A 82 9.30 0.22 5.96
CA THR A 82 9.72 1.62 6.00
C THR A 82 9.05 2.39 4.87
N ILE A 83 8.34 3.47 5.23
CA ILE A 83 7.84 4.41 4.23
C ILE A 83 8.98 5.33 3.85
N ILE A 84 9.36 5.32 2.57
CA ILE A 84 10.45 6.16 2.06
C ILE A 84 9.96 7.38 1.30
N ASP A 85 8.73 7.34 0.76
CA ASP A 85 8.19 8.43 -0.04
C ASP A 85 6.68 8.28 -0.22
N ILE A 86 6.09 9.29 -0.84
CA ILE A 86 4.71 9.30 -1.35
C ILE A 86 4.76 9.61 -2.85
N THR A 87 3.79 9.13 -3.61
CA THR A 87 3.69 9.49 -5.03
C THR A 87 3.24 10.94 -5.17
N PRO A 88 3.62 11.65 -6.25
CA PRO A 88 3.15 13.01 -6.47
C PRO A 88 1.63 13.05 -6.70
N SER A 89 1.00 14.15 -6.29
CA SER A 89 -0.41 14.39 -6.60
C SER A 89 -0.48 15.22 -7.87
N LEU A 90 -0.96 14.62 -8.96
CA LEU A 90 -1.01 15.22 -10.27
C LEU A 90 -2.47 15.51 -10.66
N LEU A 91 -2.81 16.79 -10.76
CA LEU A 91 -4.18 17.21 -11.04
C LEU A 91 -4.70 16.58 -12.34
N GLY A 92 -5.87 15.95 -12.26
CA GLY A 92 -6.54 15.32 -13.40
C GLY A 92 -5.92 14.02 -13.87
N LYS A 93 -4.94 13.47 -13.13
CA LYS A 93 -4.29 12.20 -13.48
C LYS A 93 -4.68 11.11 -12.50
N ASN A 94 -4.63 9.85 -12.96
CA ASN A 94 -4.91 8.70 -12.11
C ASN A 94 -3.66 8.24 -11.35
N LYS A 95 -3.84 7.29 -10.44
CA LYS A 95 -2.75 6.73 -9.63
C LYS A 95 -1.64 6.10 -10.48
N GLY A 96 -1.99 5.44 -11.58
CA GLY A 96 -0.98 4.83 -12.47
C GLY A 96 -0.01 5.85 -13.06
N VAL A 97 -0.51 7.02 -13.44
CA VAL A 97 0.33 8.12 -13.94
C VAL A 97 1.22 8.67 -12.83
N GLU A 98 0.68 8.80 -11.61
CA GLU A 98 1.44 9.26 -10.46
C GLU A 98 2.59 8.30 -10.10
N ILE A 99 2.32 7.00 -10.16
CA ILE A 99 3.35 5.95 -9.96
C ILE A 99 4.42 6.03 -11.05
N ALA A 100 4.01 6.16 -12.32
CA ALA A 100 4.96 6.30 -13.43
C ALA A 100 5.84 7.54 -13.27
N SER A 101 5.27 8.64 -12.81
CA SER A 101 6.01 9.86 -12.54
C SER A 101 7.06 9.65 -11.45
N TRP A 102 6.69 8.94 -10.37
CA TRP A 102 7.64 8.62 -9.30
C TRP A 102 8.78 7.74 -9.84
N LEU A 103 8.45 6.68 -10.58
CA LEU A 103 9.44 5.75 -11.15
C LEU A 103 10.40 6.46 -12.11
N SER A 104 9.92 7.47 -12.85
CA SER A 104 10.75 8.18 -13.82
C SER A 104 11.94 8.92 -13.17
N LYS A 105 11.83 9.29 -11.90
CA LYS A 105 12.91 9.93 -11.15
C LYS A 105 14.08 8.97 -10.90
N TYR A 106 13.84 7.68 -10.98
CA TYR A 106 14.80 6.62 -10.68
C TYR A 106 15.04 5.72 -11.90
N ALA A 107 14.86 6.26 -13.10
CA ALA A 107 14.94 5.49 -14.35
C ALA A 107 16.29 4.80 -14.58
N LYS A 108 17.35 5.28 -13.93
CA LYS A 108 18.69 4.68 -14.01
C LYS A 108 18.89 3.52 -13.04
N GLN A 109 17.94 3.28 -12.14
CA GLN A 109 18.00 2.19 -11.17
C GLN A 109 17.15 1.03 -11.65
N ASP A 110 17.57 -0.17 -11.34
CA ASP A 110 16.80 -1.38 -11.61
C ASP A 110 15.82 -1.61 -10.45
N ILE A 111 14.65 -1.00 -10.56
CA ILE A 111 13.61 -1.08 -9.53
C ILE A 111 12.62 -2.18 -9.87
N ARG A 112 12.46 -3.13 -8.96
CA ARG A 112 11.36 -4.09 -8.96
C ARG A 112 10.25 -3.51 -8.11
N TYR A 113 9.01 -3.59 -8.58
CA TYR A 113 7.91 -3.02 -7.85
C TYR A 113 6.63 -3.83 -7.98
N VAL A 114 5.77 -3.66 -7.00
CA VAL A 114 4.39 -4.16 -7.00
C VAL A 114 3.48 -3.00 -6.61
N ILE A 115 2.30 -2.96 -7.22
CA ILE A 115 1.24 -2.01 -6.90
C ILE A 115 0.13 -2.79 -6.24
N ILE A 116 -0.27 -2.41 -5.04
CA ILE A 116 -1.36 -3.06 -4.30
C ILE A 116 -2.46 -2.04 -4.07
N ASP A 117 -3.61 -2.23 -4.71
CA ASP A 117 -4.74 -1.30 -4.70
C ASP A 117 -6.04 -2.09 -4.85
N ASP A 118 -7.13 -1.53 -4.35
CA ASP A 118 -8.48 -2.11 -4.51
C ASP A 118 -9.21 -1.59 -5.75
N GLU A 119 -8.60 -0.66 -6.48
CA GLU A 119 -9.14 -0.07 -7.71
C GLU A 119 -8.21 -0.35 -8.89
N TYR A 120 -8.80 -0.59 -10.05
CA TYR A 120 -8.07 -0.81 -11.29
C TYR A 120 -7.75 0.55 -11.96
N VAL A 121 -6.78 1.28 -11.41
CA VAL A 121 -6.39 2.63 -11.84
C VAL A 121 -4.90 2.70 -12.18
N ILE A 122 -4.46 1.76 -13.02
CA ILE A 122 -3.06 1.60 -13.43
C ILE A 122 -2.92 1.81 -14.94
N LEU A 123 -1.68 2.00 -15.38
CA LEU A 123 -1.35 1.98 -16.82
C LEU A 123 -1.19 0.54 -17.30
N ASP A 124 -1.41 0.31 -18.60
CA ASP A 124 -1.29 -1.03 -19.18
C ASP A 124 0.09 -1.66 -18.93
N SER A 125 1.15 -0.86 -18.99
CA SER A 125 2.52 -1.33 -18.72
C SER A 125 2.74 -1.76 -17.27
N GLN A 126 1.86 -1.36 -16.36
CA GLN A 126 1.96 -1.68 -14.93
C GLN A 126 1.19 -2.96 -14.57
N LEU A 127 0.40 -3.51 -15.48
CA LEU A 127 -0.43 -4.68 -15.20
C LEU A 127 0.38 -5.88 -14.67
N PRO A 128 1.56 -6.22 -15.19
CA PRO A 128 2.37 -7.33 -14.65
C PRO A 128 2.85 -7.12 -13.21
N HIS A 129 2.73 -5.89 -12.68
CA HIS A 129 3.16 -5.51 -11.34
C HIS A 129 2.00 -5.24 -10.41
N PHE A 130 0.77 -5.55 -10.83
CA PHE A 130 -0.44 -5.10 -10.13
C PHE A 130 -1.12 -6.24 -9.39
N ILE A 131 -1.53 -5.96 -8.15
CA ILE A 131 -2.37 -6.83 -7.32
C ILE A 131 -3.62 -6.04 -6.95
N LEU A 132 -4.77 -6.53 -7.43
CA LEU A 132 -6.08 -5.96 -7.11
C LEU A 132 -6.62 -6.66 -5.87
N THR A 133 -6.89 -5.88 -4.80
CA THR A 133 -7.49 -6.43 -3.59
C THR A 133 -9.01 -6.28 -3.63
N ASN A 134 -9.69 -7.11 -2.83
CA ASN A 134 -11.11 -6.93 -2.53
C ASN A 134 -11.21 -6.03 -1.30
N PRO A 135 -11.95 -4.91 -1.35
CA PRO A 135 -12.01 -3.96 -0.22
C PRO A 135 -12.61 -4.58 1.06
N TYR A 136 -13.36 -5.67 0.96
CA TYR A 136 -13.87 -6.37 2.13
C TYR A 136 -12.75 -7.09 2.90
N GLU A 137 -11.80 -7.70 2.20
CA GLU A 137 -10.76 -8.55 2.78
C GLU A 137 -9.38 -7.89 2.88
N GLY A 138 -9.06 -6.95 1.97
CA GLY A 138 -7.71 -6.41 1.85
C GLY A 138 -6.71 -7.44 1.31
N ILE A 139 -5.43 -7.30 1.68
CA ILE A 139 -4.37 -8.22 1.22
C ILE A 139 -4.61 -9.61 1.80
N THR A 140 -4.70 -10.60 0.92
CA THR A 140 -4.83 -12.02 1.30
C THR A 140 -3.47 -12.70 1.29
N GLU A 141 -3.42 -13.92 1.86
CA GLU A 141 -2.21 -14.76 1.84
C GLU A 141 -1.75 -15.06 0.41
N GLU A 142 -2.68 -15.41 -0.47
CA GLU A 142 -2.38 -15.69 -1.88
C GLU A 142 -1.77 -14.47 -2.57
N GLN A 143 -2.33 -13.29 -2.32
CA GLN A 143 -1.83 -12.04 -2.89
C GLN A 143 -0.46 -11.68 -2.35
N ALA A 144 -0.21 -11.91 -1.06
CA ALA A 144 1.12 -11.71 -0.48
C ALA A 144 2.14 -12.63 -1.14
N ASN A 145 1.80 -13.89 -1.40
CA ASN A 145 2.68 -14.83 -2.09
C ASN A 145 3.01 -14.32 -3.50
N ARG A 146 2.03 -13.79 -4.22
CA ARG A 146 2.25 -13.21 -5.55
C ARG A 146 3.17 -11.98 -5.49
N ALA A 147 2.95 -11.09 -4.53
CA ALA A 147 3.81 -9.91 -4.35
C ALA A 147 5.26 -10.31 -4.06
N ILE A 148 5.47 -11.32 -3.22
CA ILE A 148 6.81 -11.84 -2.92
C ILE A 148 7.48 -12.35 -4.19
N SER A 149 6.78 -13.13 -5.00
CA SER A 149 7.31 -13.61 -6.28
C SER A 149 7.67 -12.46 -7.21
N MET A 150 6.78 -11.47 -7.35
CA MET A 150 7.02 -10.31 -8.22
C MET A 150 8.26 -9.52 -7.81
N LEU A 151 8.52 -9.40 -6.52
CA LEU A 151 9.63 -8.61 -6.00
C LEU A 151 10.96 -9.36 -5.99
N ASN A 152 10.92 -10.68 -5.88
CA ASN A 152 12.14 -11.51 -5.74
C ASN A 152 12.60 -12.15 -7.05
N GLU A 153 11.80 -12.07 -8.10
CA GLU A 153 12.15 -12.66 -9.40
C GLU A 153 12.81 -11.65 -10.38
#